data_db12e7b3f3c0735ce073fa7d65770c22
#
_entry.id   db12e7b3f3c0735ce073fa7d65770c22
#
_cell.length_a   1.000
_cell.length_b   1.000
_cell.length_c   1.000
_cell.angle_alpha   90.00
_cell.angle_beta   90.00
_cell.angle_gamma   90.00
#
_symmetry.space_group_name_H-M   'P 1'
#
loop_
_entity.id
_entity.type
_entity.pdbx_description
1 polymer ?
#
loop_
_entity_poly.entity_id
_entity_poly.type
_entity_poly.pdbx_seq_one_letter_code
_entity_poly.pdbx_strand_id
1 'polypeptide(L)'
;MSETPFGDLTPDKVLAFLRTAGEDEIRTEVRRLGVERVLAARFAGMAGRFAADPGRRVGRLRFELTDGTDRHVHALDLHPGGAAVAPTPDEPRATVTVDLVRFLRLGAGALDATGLLLTRRMKVSGDVLWTARTMAGLRET
;
A
#
# COMPACT_ATOMS: atom_id res chain seq x y z
N MET A 1 -7.77 15.67 -24.03
CA MET A 1 -7.49 14.57 -23.18
C MET A 1 -7.04 15.04 -21.80
N SER A 2 -7.60 14.48 -20.81
CA SER A 2 -7.25 14.95 -19.48
C SER A 2 -6.05 14.22 -18.95
N GLU A 3 -5.17 14.95 -18.36
CA GLU A 3 -4.02 14.41 -17.67
C GLU A 3 -4.40 14.04 -16.28
N THR A 4 -3.76 13.04 -15.74
CA THR A 4 -4.03 12.59 -14.40
C THR A 4 -2.77 12.65 -13.57
N PRO A 5 -2.91 12.84 -12.26
CA PRO A 5 -1.75 12.79 -11.37
C PRO A 5 -0.99 11.47 -11.40
N PHE A 6 -1.64 10.40 -11.84
CA PHE A 6 -1.00 9.09 -11.88
C PHE A 6 -0.62 8.66 -13.29
N GLY A 7 -1.20 9.28 -14.33
CA GLY A 7 -1.00 8.85 -15.70
C GLY A 7 0.32 9.29 -16.28
N ASP A 8 0.55 10.60 -16.28
CA ASP A 8 1.70 11.17 -16.96
C ASP A 8 2.70 11.84 -16.03
N LEU A 9 2.51 11.72 -14.72
CA LEU A 9 3.40 12.39 -13.79
C LEU A 9 4.57 11.50 -13.43
N THR A 10 5.69 12.17 -13.13
CA THR A 10 6.84 11.47 -12.58
C THR A 10 6.51 10.93 -11.21
N PRO A 11 7.29 9.96 -10.72
CA PRO A 11 7.07 9.46 -9.35
C PRO A 11 7.08 10.56 -8.30
N ASP A 12 7.93 11.57 -8.45
CA ASP A 12 7.98 12.68 -7.49
C ASP A 12 6.66 13.44 -7.46
N LYS A 13 6.05 13.67 -8.61
CA LYS A 13 4.79 14.40 -8.68
C LYS A 13 3.63 13.59 -8.15
N VAL A 14 3.66 12.28 -8.36
CA VAL A 14 2.64 11.39 -7.78
C VAL A 14 2.73 11.43 -6.26
N LEU A 15 3.95 11.33 -5.71
CA LEU A 15 4.14 11.42 -4.27
C LEU A 15 3.66 12.76 -3.72
N ALA A 16 3.98 13.85 -4.41
CA ALA A 16 3.55 15.18 -3.98
C ALA A 16 2.02 15.27 -3.97
N PHE A 17 1.37 14.75 -4.99
CA PHE A 17 -0.09 14.74 -5.04
C PHE A 17 -0.68 13.96 -3.85
N LEU A 18 -0.16 12.78 -3.59
CA LEU A 18 -0.65 11.95 -2.49
C LEU A 18 -0.43 12.59 -1.13
N ARG A 19 0.60 13.41 -0.99
CA ARG A 19 0.91 14.09 0.28
C ARG A 19 0.07 15.34 0.50
N THR A 20 -0.30 16.04 -0.56
CA THR A 20 -0.88 17.38 -0.45
C THR A 20 -2.34 17.48 -0.87
N ALA A 21 -2.82 16.60 -1.74
CA ALA A 21 -4.21 16.65 -2.20
C ALA A 21 -5.15 16.22 -1.08
N GLY A 22 -6.39 16.69 -1.15
CA GLY A 22 -7.41 16.28 -0.21
C GLY A 22 -7.83 14.83 -0.40
N GLU A 23 -8.39 14.24 0.63
CA GLU A 23 -8.80 12.84 0.59
C GLU A 23 -9.79 12.58 -0.54
N ASP A 24 -10.80 13.44 -0.68
CA ASP A 24 -11.80 13.27 -1.72
C ASP A 24 -11.20 13.42 -3.12
N GLU A 25 -10.25 14.31 -3.24
CA GLU A 25 -9.56 14.54 -4.51
C GLU A 25 -8.77 13.31 -4.93
N ILE A 26 -8.06 12.70 -3.98
CA ILE A 26 -7.31 11.48 -4.25
C ILE A 26 -8.27 10.36 -4.63
N ARG A 27 -9.35 10.20 -3.88
CA ARG A 27 -10.32 9.14 -4.13
C ARG A 27 -10.96 9.28 -5.51
N THR A 28 -11.33 10.50 -5.87
CA THR A 28 -11.92 10.77 -7.18
C THR A 28 -10.96 10.40 -8.30
N GLU A 29 -9.70 10.80 -8.17
CA GLU A 29 -8.71 10.52 -9.22
C GLU A 29 -8.44 9.02 -9.33
N VAL A 30 -8.34 8.32 -8.20
CA VAL A 30 -8.10 6.89 -8.22
C VAL A 30 -9.27 6.15 -8.88
N ARG A 31 -10.49 6.57 -8.58
CA ARG A 31 -11.67 5.95 -9.20
C ARG A 31 -11.72 6.23 -10.69
N ARG A 32 -11.34 7.43 -11.10
CA ARG A 32 -11.31 7.79 -12.51
C ARG A 32 -10.34 6.93 -13.30
N LEU A 33 -9.20 6.61 -12.71
CA LEU A 33 -8.19 5.79 -13.35
C LEU A 33 -8.49 4.30 -13.24
N GLY A 34 -9.33 3.91 -12.31
CA GLY A 34 -9.59 2.51 -12.02
C GLY A 34 -8.81 2.05 -10.81
N VAL A 35 -9.52 1.74 -9.72
CA VAL A 35 -8.90 1.41 -8.44
C VAL A 35 -7.93 0.24 -8.57
N GLU A 36 -8.38 -0.84 -9.23
CA GLU A 36 -7.53 -2.03 -9.35
C GLU A 36 -6.27 -1.75 -10.17
N ARG A 37 -6.38 -0.91 -11.16
CA ARG A 37 -5.24 -0.54 -11.99
C ARG A 37 -4.20 0.24 -11.19
N VAL A 38 -4.67 1.19 -10.37
CA VAL A 38 -3.79 1.96 -9.51
C VAL A 38 -3.13 1.04 -8.48
N LEU A 39 -3.91 0.14 -7.87
CA LEU A 39 -3.38 -0.76 -6.86
C LEU A 39 -2.37 -1.75 -7.45
N ALA A 40 -2.63 -2.27 -8.64
CA ALA A 40 -1.67 -3.17 -9.27
C ALA A 40 -0.31 -2.50 -9.45
N ALA A 41 -0.32 -1.23 -9.89
CA ALA A 41 0.92 -0.48 -10.06
C ALA A 41 1.60 -0.22 -8.72
N ARG A 42 0.82 0.12 -7.69
CA ARG A 42 1.39 0.40 -6.36
C ARG A 42 2.01 -0.84 -5.75
N PHE A 43 1.34 -1.97 -5.84
CA PHE A 43 1.87 -3.22 -5.28
C PHE A 43 3.10 -3.69 -6.04
N ALA A 44 3.13 -3.53 -7.35
CA ALA A 44 4.33 -3.84 -8.12
C ALA A 44 5.50 -2.97 -7.67
N GLY A 45 5.26 -1.69 -7.44
CA GLY A 45 6.29 -0.78 -6.93
C GLY A 45 6.78 -1.16 -5.54
N MET A 46 5.86 -1.56 -4.66
CA MET A 46 6.21 -2.02 -3.33
C MET A 46 7.08 -3.27 -3.39
N ALA A 47 6.72 -4.21 -4.26
CA ALA A 47 7.52 -5.43 -4.43
C ALA A 47 8.94 -5.09 -4.87
N GLY A 48 9.07 -4.14 -5.79
CA GLY A 48 10.39 -3.71 -6.24
C GLY A 48 11.23 -3.09 -5.14
N ARG A 49 10.61 -2.34 -4.24
CA ARG A 49 11.35 -1.75 -3.11
C ARG A 49 11.85 -2.81 -2.15
N PHE A 50 11.05 -3.84 -1.91
CA PHE A 50 11.49 -4.94 -1.05
C PHE A 50 12.64 -5.72 -1.64
N ALA A 51 12.79 -5.72 -2.95
CA ALA A 51 13.89 -6.42 -3.59
C ALA A 51 15.25 -5.87 -3.14
N ALA A 52 15.29 -4.63 -2.66
CA ALA A 52 16.51 -4.03 -2.15
C ALA A 52 16.76 -4.36 -0.68
N ASP A 53 15.81 -4.94 0.02
CA ASP A 53 15.93 -5.32 1.41
C ASP A 53 16.71 -6.65 1.49
N PRO A 54 17.67 -6.80 2.40
CA PRO A 54 18.39 -8.07 2.54
C PRO A 54 17.51 -9.28 2.84
N GLY A 55 16.22 -9.10 3.02
CA GLY A 55 15.31 -10.22 3.01
C GLY A 55 15.29 -11.05 4.26
N ARG A 56 14.93 -10.45 5.35
CA ARG A 56 14.78 -11.19 6.58
C ARG A 56 13.35 -11.55 6.88
N ARG A 57 12.43 -10.97 6.12
CA ARG A 57 11.01 -11.13 6.39
C ARG A 57 10.43 -12.09 5.38
N VAL A 58 9.82 -13.16 5.87
CA VAL A 58 9.27 -14.20 5.02
C VAL A 58 7.82 -14.39 5.39
N GLY A 59 6.94 -14.40 4.38
CA GLY A 59 5.54 -14.64 4.61
C GLY A 59 4.68 -13.82 3.65
N ARG A 60 3.39 -14.12 3.66
CA ARG A 60 2.43 -13.39 2.82
C ARG A 60 1.75 -12.32 3.66
N LEU A 61 1.82 -11.10 3.20
CA LEU A 61 1.16 -9.96 3.84
C LEU A 61 -0.03 -9.56 2.98
N ARG A 62 -1.23 -9.75 3.52
CA ARG A 62 -2.46 -9.41 2.83
C ARG A 62 -2.90 -8.00 3.21
N PHE A 63 -3.38 -7.27 2.21
CA PHE A 63 -3.94 -5.93 2.40
C PHE A 63 -5.41 -5.96 2.02
N GLU A 64 -6.27 -5.54 2.94
CA GLU A 64 -7.68 -5.33 2.67
C GLU A 64 -7.92 -3.83 2.69
N LEU A 65 -8.15 -3.27 1.52
CA LEU A 65 -8.27 -1.83 1.35
C LEU A 65 -9.73 -1.48 1.15
N THR A 66 -10.25 -0.63 2.03
CA THR A 66 -11.66 -0.28 1.99
C THR A 66 -11.86 1.04 1.24
N ASP A 67 -12.93 1.11 0.47
CA ASP A 67 -13.31 2.31 -0.27
C ASP A 67 -14.83 2.40 -0.21
N GLY A 68 -15.32 3.01 0.87
CA GLY A 68 -16.74 3.01 1.13
C GLY A 68 -17.22 1.60 1.45
N THR A 69 -18.14 1.08 0.65
CA THR A 69 -18.63 -0.28 0.81
C THR A 69 -17.81 -1.30 0.01
N ASP A 70 -16.90 -0.81 -0.83
CA ASP A 70 -16.07 -1.68 -1.63
C ASP A 70 -14.84 -2.12 -0.86
N ARG A 71 -14.31 -3.27 -1.24
CA ARG A 71 -13.11 -3.82 -0.62
C ARG A 71 -12.22 -4.38 -1.72
N HIS A 72 -10.95 -4.02 -1.64
CA HIS A 72 -9.94 -4.49 -2.58
C HIS A 72 -8.90 -5.26 -1.81
N VAL A 73 -8.60 -6.48 -2.22
CA VAL A 73 -7.71 -7.37 -1.50
C VAL A 73 -6.53 -7.72 -2.38
N HIS A 74 -5.33 -7.48 -1.88
CA HIS A 74 -4.07 -7.79 -2.55
C HIS A 74 -3.09 -8.33 -1.53
N ALA A 75 -2.05 -8.99 -1.99
CA ALA A 75 -1.05 -9.51 -1.08
C ALA A 75 0.33 -9.47 -1.72
N LEU A 76 1.34 -9.39 -0.86
CA LEU A 76 2.74 -9.49 -1.24
C LEU A 76 3.33 -10.72 -0.59
N ASP A 77 4.10 -11.48 -1.36
CA ASP A 77 4.88 -12.58 -0.83
C ASP A 77 6.30 -12.08 -0.59
N LEU A 78 6.72 -12.13 0.67
CA LEU A 78 8.04 -11.71 1.09
C LEU A 78 8.91 -12.94 1.26
N HIS A 79 10.10 -12.88 0.70
CA HIS A 79 11.04 -13.99 0.77
C HIS A 79 12.45 -13.45 0.88
N PRO A 80 13.42 -14.29 1.22
CA PRO A 80 14.80 -13.81 1.31
C PRO A 80 15.22 -13.20 -0.02
N GLY A 81 15.68 -11.95 0.04
CA GLY A 81 16.15 -11.27 -1.14
C GLY A 81 15.11 -10.48 -1.90
N GLY A 82 13.84 -10.47 -1.46
CA GLY A 82 12.89 -9.65 -2.16
C GLY A 82 11.44 -9.93 -1.86
N ALA A 83 10.60 -9.47 -2.77
CA ALA A 83 9.16 -9.65 -2.66
C ALA A 83 8.55 -9.72 -4.04
N ALA A 84 7.37 -10.29 -4.12
CA ALA A 84 6.59 -10.37 -5.35
C ALA A 84 5.11 -10.19 -5.01
N VAL A 85 4.34 -9.71 -5.97
CA VAL A 85 2.89 -9.66 -5.79
C VAL A 85 2.40 -11.10 -5.75
N ALA A 86 1.64 -11.45 -4.71
CA ALA A 86 1.16 -12.81 -4.53
C ALA A 86 0.07 -13.13 -5.55
N PRO A 87 0.04 -14.35 -6.09
CA PRO A 87 -1.01 -14.74 -7.04
C PRO A 87 -2.39 -14.85 -6.41
N THR A 88 -2.44 -15.02 -5.08
CA THR A 88 -3.69 -15.12 -4.32
C THR A 88 -3.45 -14.50 -2.95
N PRO A 89 -4.49 -13.92 -2.33
CA PRO A 89 -4.33 -13.39 -0.97
C PRO A 89 -4.53 -14.45 0.12
N ASP A 90 -4.67 -15.72 -0.24
CA ASP A 90 -5.00 -16.77 0.71
C ASP A 90 -3.84 -17.09 1.65
N GLU A 91 -4.20 -17.54 2.86
CA GLU A 91 -3.25 -18.03 3.86
C GLU A 91 -2.16 -17.00 4.19
N PRO A 92 -2.53 -15.79 4.58
CA PRO A 92 -1.53 -14.78 4.92
C PRO A 92 -0.94 -15.02 6.29
N ARG A 93 0.33 -14.60 6.46
CA ARG A 93 0.92 -14.53 7.79
C ARG A 93 0.28 -13.42 8.61
N ALA A 94 -0.13 -12.35 7.95
CA ALA A 94 -0.83 -11.24 8.59
C ALA A 94 -1.70 -10.52 7.57
N THR A 95 -2.69 -9.78 8.05
CA THR A 95 -3.57 -8.97 7.22
C THR A 95 -3.63 -7.56 7.78
N VAL A 96 -3.47 -6.59 6.89
CA VAL A 96 -3.62 -5.17 7.19
C VAL A 96 -4.92 -4.70 6.57
N THR A 97 -5.78 -4.10 7.37
CA THR A 97 -7.04 -3.51 6.89
C THR A 97 -6.96 -2.01 7.08
N VAL A 98 -7.10 -1.26 6.00
CA VAL A 98 -6.96 0.19 6.04
C VAL A 98 -7.74 0.81 4.88
N ASP A 99 -8.17 2.05 5.05
CA ASP A 99 -8.83 2.79 3.98
C ASP A 99 -7.88 2.99 2.79
N LEU A 100 -8.45 2.93 1.60
CA LEU A 100 -7.70 3.03 0.35
C LEU A 100 -6.82 4.29 0.29
N VAL A 101 -7.37 5.46 0.61
CA VAL A 101 -6.62 6.70 0.53
C VAL A 101 -5.51 6.73 1.58
N ARG A 102 -5.81 6.24 2.80
CA ARG A 102 -4.79 6.17 3.84
C ARG A 102 -3.65 5.24 3.44
N PHE A 103 -3.99 4.13 2.79
CA PHE A 103 -2.96 3.22 2.28
C PHE A 103 -2.04 3.92 1.28
N LEU A 104 -2.62 4.64 0.34
CA LEU A 104 -1.82 5.35 -0.66
C LEU A 104 -0.94 6.42 -0.02
N ARG A 105 -1.46 7.14 0.95
CA ARG A 105 -0.68 8.15 1.67
C ARG A 105 0.41 7.53 2.53
N LEU A 106 0.11 6.39 3.12
CA LEU A 106 1.12 5.67 3.91
C LEU A 106 2.30 5.30 3.03
N GLY A 107 2.04 4.75 1.85
CA GLY A 107 3.08 4.39 0.92
C GLY A 107 3.87 5.59 0.40
N ALA A 108 3.24 6.76 0.36
CA ALA A 108 3.89 8.00 -0.06
C ALA A 108 4.61 8.71 1.08
N GLY A 109 4.57 8.16 2.29
CA GLY A 109 5.22 8.76 3.44
C GLY A 109 4.45 9.90 4.08
N ALA A 110 3.20 10.13 3.66
CA ALA A 110 2.38 11.20 4.21
C ALA A 110 1.71 10.83 5.53
N LEU A 111 1.63 9.55 5.82
CA LEU A 111 1.06 9.04 7.06
C LEU A 111 2.01 8.04 7.67
N ASP A 112 1.92 7.89 8.98
CA ASP A 112 2.76 6.99 9.74
C ASP A 112 1.95 5.77 10.18
N ALA A 113 2.52 4.57 9.94
CA ALA A 113 1.83 3.33 10.28
C ALA A 113 1.53 3.23 11.77
N THR A 114 2.47 3.64 12.62
CA THR A 114 2.27 3.62 14.07
C THR A 114 1.09 4.50 14.45
N GLY A 115 1.01 5.69 13.88
CA GLY A 115 -0.09 6.60 14.16
C GLY A 115 -1.43 6.03 13.73
N LEU A 116 -1.46 5.36 12.57
CA LEU A 116 -2.71 4.76 12.11
C LEU A 116 -3.14 3.62 13.01
N LEU A 117 -2.20 2.81 13.50
CA LEU A 117 -2.52 1.73 14.44
C LEU A 117 -3.04 2.28 15.76
N LEU A 118 -2.37 3.29 16.31
CA LEU A 118 -2.77 3.86 17.59
C LEU A 118 -4.12 4.55 17.54
N THR A 119 -4.47 5.13 16.41
CA THR A 119 -5.77 5.80 16.26
C THR A 119 -6.84 4.86 15.72
N ARG A 120 -6.52 3.59 15.58
CA ARG A 120 -7.44 2.55 15.09
C ARG A 120 -7.93 2.81 13.66
N ARG A 121 -7.15 3.52 12.90
CA ARG A 121 -7.45 3.76 11.49
C ARG A 121 -6.82 2.72 10.57
N MET A 122 -6.02 1.83 11.16
CA MET A 122 -5.47 0.68 10.48
C MET A 122 -5.51 -0.49 11.44
N LYS A 123 -5.94 -1.64 10.95
CA LYS A 123 -6.04 -2.84 11.77
C LYS A 123 -5.05 -3.87 11.24
N VAL A 124 -4.45 -4.62 12.16
CA VAL A 124 -3.56 -5.71 11.80
C VAL A 124 -4.02 -6.95 12.52
N SER A 125 -4.16 -8.04 11.79
CA SER A 125 -4.43 -9.34 12.37
C SER A 125 -3.32 -10.30 11.97
N GLY A 126 -3.10 -11.34 12.79
CA GLY A 126 -2.02 -12.27 12.56
C GLY A 126 -0.75 -11.83 13.28
N ASP A 127 0.39 -11.93 12.61
CA ASP A 127 1.68 -11.60 13.20
C ASP A 127 1.90 -10.08 13.19
N VAL A 128 1.45 -9.42 14.25
CA VAL A 128 1.46 -7.96 14.33
C VAL A 128 2.88 -7.40 14.34
N LEU A 129 3.78 -8.03 15.09
CA LEU A 129 5.16 -7.54 15.20
C LEU A 129 5.89 -7.63 13.86
N TRP A 130 5.73 -8.77 13.18
CA TRP A 130 6.31 -8.95 11.85
C TRP A 130 5.76 -7.90 10.89
N THR A 131 4.45 -7.64 10.97
CA THR A 131 3.79 -6.64 10.11
C THR A 131 4.34 -5.24 10.36
N ALA A 132 4.51 -4.87 11.63
CA ALA A 132 5.02 -3.55 11.96
C ALA A 132 6.42 -3.32 11.38
N ARG A 133 7.29 -4.32 11.47
CA ARG A 133 8.63 -4.24 10.91
C ARG A 133 8.61 -4.16 9.40
N THR A 134 7.71 -4.92 8.78
CA THR A 134 7.58 -4.93 7.34
C THR A 134 7.07 -3.60 6.81
N MET A 135 6.04 -3.05 7.48
CA MET A 135 5.47 -1.77 7.08
C MET A 135 6.46 -0.62 7.24
N ALA A 136 7.33 -0.70 8.23
CA ALA A 136 8.36 0.32 8.42
C ALA A 136 9.29 0.36 7.19
N GLY A 137 9.61 -0.81 6.64
CA GLY A 137 10.43 -0.88 5.43
C GLY A 137 9.75 -0.30 4.20
N LEU A 138 8.43 -0.39 4.14
CA LEU A 138 7.68 0.14 3.00
C LEU A 138 7.73 1.66 2.92
N ARG A 139 7.88 2.33 4.03
CA ARG A 139 7.90 3.79 4.05
C ARG A 139 9.18 4.37 3.48
N GLU A 140 10.22 3.59 3.45
CA GLU A 140 11.50 4.08 2.96
C GLU A 140 11.53 4.03 1.46
N THR A 141 11.85 5.13 0.87
CA THR A 141 11.90 5.24 -0.58
C THR A 141 13.16 5.92 -1.04
#